data_0520604218dbad7d306481c2adf29438
#
_entry.id   0520604218dbad7d306481c2adf29438
#
_cell.length_a   1.000
_cell.length_b   1.000
_cell.length_c   1.000
_cell.angle_alpha   90.00
_cell.angle_beta   90.00
_cell.angle_gamma   90.00
#
_symmetry.space_group_name_H-M   'P 1'
#
loop_
_entity.id
_entity.type
_entity.pdbx_description
1 polymer ?
#
loop_
_entity_poly.entity_id
_entity_poly.type
_entity_poly.pdbx_seq_one_letter_code
_entity_poly.pdbx_strand_id
1 'polypeptide(L)'
;WLSCFDNVHLAVERVFGAAEEKPQLKARTEAALELVGMSHALHKRPHEISGGMKQRVGIARALAMEPKVLLMDEPFGALDALTRARLQDELLGIVVRTGSTVVMVTHDVDEAVLLSDRIVMMTNGPAATIGEIVTVPLERPRERVALAEDPTYVHCRKQVLEFLYTRHGHVEKEAA
;
A
#
# COMPACT_ATOMS: atom_id res chain seq x y z
N TRP A 1 12.66 18.26 6.80
CA TRP A 1 12.50 19.62 7.34
C TRP A 1 11.06 20.18 7.19
N LEU A 2 10.31 19.74 6.19
CA LEU A 2 8.92 20.15 5.99
C LEU A 2 7.99 19.52 7.04
N SER A 3 6.89 20.21 7.40
CA SER A 3 5.82 19.63 8.22
C SER A 3 5.05 18.55 7.46
N CYS A 4 4.16 17.81 8.14
CA CYS A 4 3.26 16.87 7.48
C CYS A 4 2.40 17.58 6.42
N PHE A 5 1.87 18.75 6.76
CA PHE A 5 1.09 19.56 5.84
C PHE A 5 1.93 19.97 4.62
N ASP A 6 3.10 20.55 4.82
CA ASP A 6 3.94 21.04 3.71
C ASP A 6 4.39 19.91 2.78
N ASN A 7 4.64 18.71 3.32
CA ASN A 7 4.99 17.52 2.53
C ASN A 7 3.89 17.13 1.54
N VAL A 8 2.64 17.24 1.93
CA VAL A 8 1.48 16.95 1.07
C VAL A 8 1.16 18.15 0.18
N HIS A 9 1.19 19.36 0.75
CA HIS A 9 0.86 20.59 0.05
C HIS A 9 1.76 20.84 -1.17
N LEU A 10 3.05 20.53 -1.06
CA LEU A 10 3.99 20.66 -2.18
C LEU A 10 3.55 19.83 -3.40
N ALA A 11 3.02 18.62 -3.18
CA ALA A 11 2.51 17.77 -4.26
C ALA A 11 1.20 18.33 -4.84
N VAL A 12 0.30 18.79 -3.99
CA VAL A 12 -0.95 19.45 -4.38
C VAL A 12 -0.69 20.70 -5.22
N GLU A 13 0.19 21.56 -4.74
CA GLU A 13 0.56 22.80 -5.45
C GLU A 13 1.20 22.50 -6.81
N ARG A 14 2.03 21.46 -6.90
CA ARG A 14 2.65 21.06 -8.17
C ARG A 14 1.66 20.61 -9.22
N VAL A 15 0.58 19.92 -8.80
CA VAL A 15 -0.43 19.37 -9.72
C VAL A 15 -1.54 20.37 -10.02
N PHE A 16 -2.02 21.10 -9.03
CA PHE A 16 -3.23 21.91 -9.12
C PHE A 16 -2.98 23.41 -9.03
N GLY A 17 -1.76 23.85 -8.69
CA GLY A 17 -1.45 25.26 -8.44
C GLY A 17 -1.66 26.21 -9.62
N ALA A 18 -1.71 25.69 -10.85
CA ALA A 18 -2.05 26.50 -12.03
C ALA A 18 -3.56 26.66 -12.24
N ALA A 19 -4.40 25.79 -11.63
CA ALA A 19 -5.84 25.71 -11.87
C ALA A 19 -6.68 26.09 -10.63
N GLU A 20 -6.11 26.00 -9.44
CA GLU A 20 -6.82 26.22 -8.17
C GLU A 20 -6.22 27.37 -7.37
N GLU A 21 -7.06 28.08 -6.61
CA GLU A 21 -6.62 29.13 -5.71
C GLU A 21 -6.05 28.57 -4.39
N LYS A 22 -5.23 29.35 -3.67
CA LYS A 22 -4.61 28.95 -2.40
C LYS A 22 -5.55 28.32 -1.36
N PRO A 23 -6.79 28.83 -1.13
CA PRO A 23 -7.71 28.20 -0.20
C PRO A 23 -8.13 26.79 -0.62
N GLN A 24 -8.30 26.53 -1.92
CA GLN A 24 -8.67 25.24 -2.49
C GLN A 24 -7.53 24.24 -2.34
N LEU A 25 -6.30 24.64 -2.68
CA LEU A 25 -5.09 23.82 -2.48
C LEU A 25 -4.90 23.43 -1.01
N LYS A 26 -5.14 24.38 -0.09
CA LYS A 26 -5.11 24.11 1.35
C LYS A 26 -6.16 23.08 1.75
N ALA A 27 -7.40 23.26 1.35
CA ALA A 27 -8.51 22.34 1.66
C ALA A 27 -8.24 20.92 1.12
N ARG A 28 -7.72 20.79 -0.09
CA ARG A 28 -7.30 19.51 -0.68
C ARG A 28 -6.20 18.83 0.14
N THR A 29 -5.21 19.60 0.59
CA THR A 29 -4.12 19.09 1.44
C THR A 29 -4.64 18.58 2.79
N GLU A 30 -5.50 19.35 3.44
CA GLU A 30 -6.12 18.99 4.72
C GLU A 30 -7.00 17.74 4.57
N ALA A 31 -7.82 17.66 3.53
CA ALA A 31 -8.66 16.50 3.23
C ALA A 31 -7.85 15.22 3.00
N ALA A 32 -6.71 15.31 2.29
CA ALA A 32 -5.84 14.16 2.09
C ALA A 32 -5.20 13.66 3.40
N LEU A 33 -4.79 14.57 4.28
CA LEU A 33 -4.25 14.22 5.59
C LEU A 33 -5.33 13.69 6.54
N GLU A 34 -6.55 14.21 6.48
CA GLU A 34 -7.70 13.70 7.21
C GLU A 34 -8.04 12.26 6.78
N LEU A 35 -8.00 11.97 5.47
CA LEU A 35 -8.27 10.66 4.90
C LEU A 35 -7.41 9.55 5.52
N VAL A 36 -6.18 9.88 5.91
CA VAL A 36 -5.23 8.96 6.56
C VAL A 36 -5.13 9.15 8.08
N GLY A 37 -6.05 9.91 8.69
CA GLY A 37 -6.11 10.13 10.15
C GLY A 37 -5.00 11.02 10.70
N MET A 38 -4.43 11.92 9.88
CA MET A 38 -3.28 12.78 10.25
C MET A 38 -3.65 14.24 10.58
N SER A 39 -4.94 14.58 10.72
CA SER A 39 -5.40 15.94 11.05
C SER A 39 -4.80 16.50 12.36
N HIS A 40 -4.50 15.62 13.32
CA HIS A 40 -3.90 16.01 14.62
C HIS A 40 -2.40 16.34 14.54
N ALA A 41 -1.75 16.12 13.40
CA ALA A 41 -0.29 16.21 13.24
C ALA A 41 0.14 17.09 12.06
N LEU A 42 -0.73 17.96 11.53
CA LEU A 42 -0.48 18.78 10.35
C LEU A 42 0.85 19.54 10.40
N HIS A 43 1.17 20.13 11.54
CA HIS A 43 2.34 20.99 11.73
C HIS A 43 3.57 20.25 12.29
N LYS A 44 3.44 18.95 12.60
CA LYS A 44 4.56 18.14 13.08
C LYS A 44 5.54 17.85 11.96
N ARG A 45 6.81 17.75 12.32
CA ARG A 45 7.93 17.42 11.43
C ARG A 45 8.23 15.92 11.48
N PRO A 46 8.97 15.36 10.50
CA PRO A 46 9.24 13.91 10.45
C PRO A 46 9.92 13.33 11.69
N HIS A 47 10.72 14.11 12.43
CA HIS A 47 11.36 13.64 13.66
C HIS A 47 10.43 13.64 14.88
N GLU A 48 9.25 14.26 14.79
CA GLU A 48 8.24 14.36 15.84
C GLU A 48 7.12 13.31 15.69
N ILE A 49 7.20 12.46 14.68
CA ILE A 49 6.17 11.48 14.33
C ILE A 49 6.74 10.06 14.21
N SER A 50 5.90 9.04 14.46
CA SER A 50 6.27 7.63 14.34
C SER A 50 6.50 7.20 12.90
N GLY A 51 7.11 6.01 12.70
CA GLY A 51 7.27 5.40 11.37
C GLY A 51 5.95 5.22 10.63
N GLY A 52 4.92 4.71 11.31
CA GLY A 52 3.57 4.57 10.75
C GLY A 52 2.94 5.92 10.36
N MET A 53 3.15 6.98 11.15
CA MET A 53 2.69 8.31 10.78
C MET A 53 3.41 8.86 9.55
N LYS A 54 4.73 8.60 9.41
CA LYS A 54 5.49 8.96 8.19
C LYS A 54 4.91 8.25 6.96
N GLN A 55 4.57 6.99 7.11
CA GLN A 55 3.96 6.19 6.03
C GLN A 55 2.59 6.78 5.63
N ARG A 56 1.74 7.12 6.60
CA ARG A 56 0.45 7.78 6.34
C ARG A 56 0.61 9.10 5.58
N VAL A 57 1.58 9.93 5.94
CA VAL A 57 1.89 11.17 5.21
C VAL A 57 2.31 10.88 3.77
N GLY A 58 3.12 9.83 3.55
CA GLY A 58 3.49 9.38 2.21
C GLY A 58 2.28 8.96 1.36
N ILE A 59 1.36 8.19 1.95
CA ILE A 59 0.10 7.79 1.31
C ILE A 59 -0.78 9.02 1.03
N ALA A 60 -0.96 9.91 1.99
CA ALA A 60 -1.72 11.16 1.81
C ALA A 60 -1.16 12.00 0.66
N ARG A 61 0.17 12.14 0.59
CA ARG A 61 0.84 12.88 -0.49
C ARG A 61 0.54 12.29 -1.86
N ALA A 62 0.56 10.95 -1.98
CA ALA A 62 0.25 10.28 -3.24
C ALA A 62 -1.24 10.42 -3.61
N LEU A 63 -2.14 10.24 -2.65
CA LEU A 63 -3.59 10.33 -2.87
C LEU A 63 -4.06 11.77 -3.15
N ALA A 64 -3.41 12.78 -2.57
CA ALA A 64 -3.74 14.19 -2.77
C ALA A 64 -3.62 14.63 -4.24
N MET A 65 -2.86 13.91 -5.04
CA MET A 65 -2.73 14.13 -6.49
C MET A 65 -3.87 13.50 -7.31
N GLU A 66 -4.84 12.84 -6.67
CA GLU A 66 -5.96 12.11 -7.30
C GLU A 66 -5.52 11.13 -8.40
N PRO A 67 -4.58 10.23 -8.11
CA PRO A 67 -4.04 9.34 -9.13
C PRO A 67 -5.07 8.29 -9.54
N LYS A 68 -5.14 7.99 -10.85
CA LYS A 68 -5.89 6.82 -11.34
C LYS A 68 -5.23 5.51 -10.96
N VAL A 69 -3.89 5.51 -10.85
CA VAL A 69 -3.08 4.36 -10.46
C VAL A 69 -2.12 4.79 -9.35
N LEU A 70 -2.18 4.10 -8.22
CA LEU A 70 -1.30 4.29 -7.07
C LEU A 70 -0.25 3.18 -7.05
N LEU A 71 1.02 3.56 -7.14
CA LEU A 71 2.15 2.62 -7.06
C LEU A 71 2.74 2.64 -5.66
N MET A 72 2.91 1.48 -5.05
CA MET A 72 3.47 1.30 -3.72
C MET A 72 4.58 0.26 -3.75
N ASP A 73 5.73 0.58 -3.19
CA ASP A 73 6.86 -0.33 -3.05
C ASP A 73 7.11 -0.62 -1.58
N GLU A 74 6.88 -1.86 -1.17
CA GLU A 74 6.98 -2.37 0.22
C GLU A 74 6.40 -1.41 1.28
N PRO A 75 5.14 -0.95 1.14
CA PRO A 75 4.63 0.16 1.93
C PRO A 75 4.53 -0.12 3.42
N PHE A 76 4.60 -1.38 3.86
CA PHE A 76 4.43 -1.76 5.26
C PHE A 76 5.64 -2.47 5.87
N GLY A 77 6.72 -2.67 5.11
CA GLY A 77 7.89 -3.48 5.51
C GLY A 77 8.58 -3.00 6.80
N ALA A 78 8.63 -1.69 7.05
CA ALA A 78 9.31 -1.10 8.21
C ALA A 78 8.42 -0.95 9.46
N LEU A 79 7.20 -1.54 9.48
CA LEU A 79 6.22 -1.35 10.54
C LEU A 79 6.13 -2.58 11.46
N ASP A 80 5.86 -2.34 12.76
CA ASP A 80 5.45 -3.40 13.67
C ASP A 80 4.08 -4.01 13.26
N ALA A 81 3.80 -5.23 13.72
CA ALA A 81 2.65 -6.02 13.27
C ALA A 81 1.30 -5.31 13.50
N LEU A 82 1.10 -4.64 14.64
CA LEU A 82 -0.17 -3.98 14.95
C LEU A 82 -0.36 -2.70 14.13
N THR A 83 0.68 -1.90 13.98
CA THR A 83 0.67 -0.69 13.15
C THR A 83 0.45 -1.07 11.68
N ARG A 84 1.11 -2.11 11.21
CA ARG A 84 0.95 -2.66 9.86
C ARG A 84 -0.50 -3.06 9.61
N ALA A 85 -1.08 -3.89 10.48
CA ALA A 85 -2.45 -4.36 10.33
C ALA A 85 -3.44 -3.19 10.22
N ARG A 86 -3.33 -2.20 11.11
CA ARG A 86 -4.19 -1.00 11.08
C ARG A 86 -4.06 -0.21 9.78
N LEU A 87 -2.83 0.01 9.32
CA LEU A 87 -2.59 0.76 8.07
C LEU A 87 -3.08 0.01 6.82
N GLN A 88 -2.98 -1.31 6.80
CA GLN A 88 -3.53 -2.12 5.72
C GLN A 88 -5.06 -2.04 5.67
N ASP A 89 -5.73 -2.10 6.82
CA ASP A 89 -7.19 -1.97 6.90
C ASP A 89 -7.64 -0.55 6.48
N GLU A 90 -6.90 0.47 6.90
CA GLU A 90 -7.13 1.86 6.47
C GLU A 90 -6.93 2.03 4.96
N LEU A 91 -5.86 1.44 4.39
CA LEU A 91 -5.61 1.49 2.94
C LEU A 91 -6.75 0.84 2.16
N LEU A 92 -7.24 -0.33 2.59
CA LEU A 92 -8.40 -0.97 1.95
C LEU A 92 -9.62 -0.04 1.94
N GLY A 93 -9.91 0.61 3.07
CA GLY A 93 -11.00 1.58 3.17
C GLY A 93 -10.79 2.80 2.26
N ILE A 94 -9.56 3.29 2.12
CA ILE A 94 -9.21 4.41 1.24
C ILE A 94 -9.40 4.02 -0.22
N VAL A 95 -8.88 2.87 -0.64
CA VAL A 95 -8.99 2.37 -2.02
C VAL A 95 -10.45 2.22 -2.44
N VAL A 96 -11.30 1.67 -1.57
CA VAL A 96 -12.75 1.58 -1.82
C VAL A 96 -13.40 2.95 -2.01
N ARG A 97 -13.04 3.93 -1.17
CA ARG A 97 -13.62 5.29 -1.21
C ARG A 97 -13.15 6.09 -2.43
N THR A 98 -11.89 5.92 -2.83
CA THR A 98 -11.31 6.70 -3.93
C THR A 98 -11.50 6.05 -5.30
N GLY A 99 -11.80 4.75 -5.36
CA GLY A 99 -11.87 3.98 -6.60
C GLY A 99 -10.54 3.89 -7.35
N SER A 100 -9.42 4.16 -6.69
CA SER A 100 -8.08 4.11 -7.29
C SER A 100 -7.65 2.68 -7.57
N THR A 101 -6.98 2.46 -8.71
CA THR A 101 -6.25 1.21 -8.96
C THR A 101 -4.93 1.24 -8.19
N VAL A 102 -4.65 0.19 -7.43
CA VAL A 102 -3.39 0.08 -6.68
C VAL A 102 -2.53 -1.03 -7.28
N VAL A 103 -1.25 -0.72 -7.52
CA VAL A 103 -0.21 -1.70 -7.81
C VAL A 103 0.79 -1.64 -6.66
N MET A 104 0.94 -2.76 -5.95
CA MET A 104 1.79 -2.84 -4.77
C MET A 104 2.86 -3.92 -4.96
N VAL A 105 4.10 -3.60 -4.64
CA VAL A 105 5.17 -4.58 -4.51
C VAL A 105 5.28 -4.97 -3.05
N THR A 106 5.28 -6.26 -2.77
CA THR A 106 5.48 -6.81 -1.42
C THR A 106 6.13 -8.19 -1.49
N HIS A 107 6.86 -8.57 -0.46
CA HIS A 107 7.39 -9.90 -0.26
C HIS A 107 6.58 -10.69 0.81
N ASP A 108 5.56 -10.10 1.39
CA ASP A 108 4.69 -10.70 2.40
C ASP A 108 3.49 -11.36 1.73
N VAL A 109 3.39 -12.69 1.83
CA VAL A 109 2.34 -13.49 1.20
C VAL A 109 0.96 -13.17 1.77
N ASP A 110 0.86 -13.00 3.09
CA ASP A 110 -0.41 -12.71 3.75
C ASP A 110 -0.91 -11.30 3.37
N GLU A 111 0.00 -10.35 3.22
CA GLU A 111 -0.29 -9.01 2.71
C GLU A 111 -0.80 -9.06 1.27
N ALA A 112 -0.12 -9.80 0.39
CA ALA A 112 -0.52 -9.93 -1.01
C ALA A 112 -1.94 -10.50 -1.14
N VAL A 113 -2.26 -11.58 -0.41
CA VAL A 113 -3.59 -12.20 -0.48
C VAL A 113 -4.67 -11.33 0.16
N LEU A 114 -4.35 -10.65 1.28
CA LEU A 114 -5.31 -9.80 1.96
C LEU A 114 -5.71 -8.58 1.14
N LEU A 115 -4.75 -7.91 0.50
CA LEU A 115 -4.95 -6.58 -0.06
C LEU A 115 -5.31 -6.60 -1.55
N SER A 116 -4.90 -7.62 -2.32
CA SER A 116 -5.02 -7.59 -3.77
C SER A 116 -6.20 -8.42 -4.30
N ASP A 117 -6.68 -8.07 -5.48
CA ASP A 117 -7.65 -8.85 -6.26
C ASP A 117 -6.90 -9.79 -7.26
N ARG A 118 -5.64 -9.45 -7.55
CA ARG A 118 -4.74 -10.25 -8.39
C ARG A 118 -3.32 -10.15 -7.87
N ILE A 119 -2.63 -11.30 -7.79
CA ILE A 119 -1.23 -11.38 -7.39
C ILE A 119 -0.42 -11.78 -8.62
N VAL A 120 0.54 -10.95 -9.00
CA VAL A 120 1.48 -11.22 -10.10
C VAL A 120 2.80 -11.67 -9.48
N MET A 121 3.13 -12.94 -9.68
CA MET A 121 4.36 -13.52 -9.15
C MET A 121 5.47 -13.45 -10.20
N MET A 122 6.61 -12.88 -9.80
CA MET A 122 7.78 -12.72 -10.66
C MET A 122 8.74 -13.90 -10.54
N THR A 123 9.36 -14.28 -11.65
CA THR A 123 10.44 -15.27 -11.63
C THR A 123 11.75 -14.65 -11.14
N ASN A 124 12.72 -15.49 -10.74
CA ASN A 124 14.05 -15.05 -10.32
C ASN A 124 14.99 -14.80 -11.52
N GLY A 125 16.10 -14.10 -11.23
CA GLY A 125 17.24 -13.98 -12.11
C GLY A 125 17.26 -12.71 -12.95
N PRO A 126 18.33 -12.54 -13.75
CA PRO A 126 18.55 -11.31 -14.52
C PRO A 126 17.53 -11.09 -15.64
N ALA A 127 16.79 -12.13 -16.04
CA ALA A 127 15.70 -12.06 -17.03
C ALA A 127 14.35 -12.36 -16.36
N ALA A 128 14.09 -11.75 -15.19
CA ALA A 128 12.84 -11.94 -14.47
C ALA A 128 11.63 -11.58 -15.33
N THR A 129 10.63 -12.47 -15.34
CA THR A 129 9.37 -12.29 -16.06
C THR A 129 8.19 -12.62 -15.16
N ILE A 130 6.97 -12.44 -15.66
CA ILE A 130 5.76 -12.92 -14.96
C ILE A 130 5.79 -14.44 -15.00
N GLY A 131 5.83 -15.06 -13.80
CA GLY A 131 5.80 -16.52 -13.66
C GLY A 131 4.38 -17.07 -13.59
N GLU A 132 3.53 -16.45 -12.75
CA GLU A 132 2.15 -16.84 -12.57
C GLU A 132 1.30 -15.65 -12.11
N ILE A 133 0.00 -15.71 -12.39
CA ILE A 133 -0.97 -14.72 -11.90
C ILE A 133 -2.06 -15.46 -11.14
N VAL A 134 -2.19 -15.18 -9.84
CA VAL A 134 -3.25 -15.72 -8.99
C VAL A 134 -4.36 -14.67 -8.89
N THR A 135 -5.58 -15.08 -9.20
CA THR A 135 -6.80 -14.28 -8.91
C THR A 135 -7.23 -14.56 -7.49
N VAL A 136 -7.56 -13.52 -6.74
CA VAL A 136 -8.01 -13.59 -5.35
C VAL A 136 -9.50 -13.24 -5.29
N PRO A 137 -10.42 -14.21 -5.40
CA PRO A 137 -11.86 -13.96 -5.47
C PRO A 137 -12.49 -13.79 -4.07
N LEU A 138 -11.84 -12.99 -3.23
CA LEU A 138 -12.34 -12.63 -1.90
C LEU A 138 -13.15 -11.36 -1.99
N GLU A 139 -14.35 -11.39 -1.43
CA GLU A 139 -15.22 -10.23 -1.34
C GLU A 139 -14.65 -9.16 -0.39
N ARG A 140 -15.14 -7.94 -0.50
CA ARG A 140 -14.81 -6.82 0.37
C ARG A 140 -16.05 -6.39 1.17
N PRO A 141 -15.95 -5.97 2.45
CA PRO A 141 -14.70 -5.79 3.21
C PRO A 141 -14.05 -7.11 3.64
N ARG A 142 -12.73 -7.14 3.74
CA ARG A 142 -11.96 -8.31 4.15
C ARG A 142 -11.58 -8.19 5.62
N GLU A 143 -12.17 -9.04 6.45
CA GLU A 143 -11.89 -9.07 7.89
C GLU A 143 -10.89 -10.17 8.22
N ARG A 144 -9.75 -9.78 8.81
CA ARG A 144 -8.59 -10.68 9.06
C ARG A 144 -8.94 -11.93 9.85
N VAL A 145 -9.77 -11.79 10.89
CA VAL A 145 -10.12 -12.92 11.75
C VAL A 145 -11.00 -13.90 10.98
N ALA A 146 -11.97 -13.40 10.23
CA ALA A 146 -12.84 -14.25 9.40
C ALA A 146 -12.07 -14.95 8.27
N LEU A 147 -11.09 -14.27 7.67
CA LEU A 147 -10.26 -14.82 6.59
C LEU A 147 -9.30 -15.91 7.06
N ALA A 148 -8.93 -15.96 8.35
CA ALA A 148 -8.00 -16.96 8.86
C ALA A 148 -8.48 -18.41 8.63
N GLU A 149 -9.79 -18.62 8.57
CA GLU A 149 -10.43 -19.92 8.35
C GLU A 149 -11.13 -20.01 6.97
N ASP A 150 -11.05 -18.95 6.16
CA ASP A 150 -11.68 -18.92 4.84
C ASP A 150 -10.95 -19.85 3.85
N PRO A 151 -11.62 -20.82 3.25
CA PRO A 151 -10.98 -21.79 2.34
C PRO A 151 -10.35 -21.12 1.11
N THR A 152 -10.95 -20.04 0.61
CA THR A 152 -10.45 -19.30 -0.56
C THR A 152 -9.16 -18.55 -0.20
N TYR A 153 -9.12 -17.90 0.97
CA TYR A 153 -7.91 -17.27 1.48
C TYR A 153 -6.77 -18.26 1.64
N VAL A 154 -7.05 -19.39 2.32
CA VAL A 154 -6.07 -20.47 2.54
C VAL A 154 -5.57 -21.05 1.21
N HIS A 155 -6.47 -21.23 0.24
CA HIS A 155 -6.12 -21.73 -1.09
C HIS A 155 -5.19 -20.75 -1.85
N CYS A 156 -5.55 -19.48 -1.93
CA CYS A 156 -4.73 -18.46 -2.59
C CYS A 156 -3.35 -18.34 -1.93
N ARG A 157 -3.32 -18.31 -0.59
CA ARG A 157 -2.08 -18.29 0.18
C ARG A 157 -1.17 -19.47 -0.14
N LYS A 158 -1.76 -20.67 -0.20
CA LYS A 158 -1.04 -21.90 -0.55
C LYS A 158 -0.44 -21.82 -1.96
N GLN A 159 -1.20 -21.37 -2.96
CA GLN A 159 -0.71 -21.20 -4.33
C GLN A 159 0.53 -20.29 -4.40
N VAL A 160 0.48 -19.16 -3.72
CA VAL A 160 1.62 -18.22 -3.67
C VAL A 160 2.84 -18.87 -3.01
N LEU A 161 2.66 -19.56 -1.87
CA LEU A 161 3.73 -20.28 -1.20
C LEU A 161 4.32 -21.39 -2.08
N GLU A 162 3.50 -22.20 -2.72
CA GLU A 162 3.96 -23.27 -3.62
C GLU A 162 4.81 -22.73 -4.76
N PHE A 163 4.40 -21.61 -5.38
CA PHE A 163 5.21 -20.94 -6.39
C PHE A 163 6.56 -20.50 -5.85
N LEU A 164 6.59 -19.81 -4.70
CA LEU A 164 7.82 -19.32 -4.11
C LEU A 164 8.77 -20.45 -3.75
N TYR A 165 8.31 -21.48 -3.04
CA TYR A 165 9.15 -22.61 -2.64
C TYR A 165 9.60 -23.48 -3.79
N THR A 166 8.77 -23.70 -4.81
CA THR A 166 9.13 -24.54 -5.95
C THR A 166 10.18 -23.85 -6.84
N ARG A 167 10.08 -22.53 -7.00
CA ARG A 167 10.98 -21.75 -7.86
C ARG A 167 12.26 -21.29 -7.16
N HIS A 168 12.22 -20.99 -5.85
CA HIS A 168 13.41 -20.66 -5.06
C HIS A 168 14.24 -21.89 -4.67
N GLY A 169 13.63 -23.04 -4.44
CA GLY A 169 14.35 -24.28 -4.07
C GLY A 169 15.23 -24.85 -5.18
N HIS A 170 15.12 -24.38 -6.43
CA HIS A 170 16.01 -24.78 -7.52
C HIS A 170 17.32 -23.96 -7.58
N VAL A 171 17.34 -22.73 -7.07
CA VAL A 171 18.53 -21.85 -7.12
C VAL A 171 19.62 -22.32 -6.15
N GLU A 172 19.26 -22.86 -4.99
CA GLU A 172 20.25 -23.37 -4.03
C GLU A 172 20.89 -24.70 -4.46
N LYS A 173 20.25 -25.46 -5.34
CA LYS A 173 20.80 -26.75 -5.86
C LYS A 173 21.71 -26.58 -7.05
N GLU A 174 21.65 -25.46 -7.78
CA GLU A 174 22.56 -25.17 -8.88
C GLU A 174 23.81 -24.38 -8.46
N ALA A 175 23.84 -23.86 -7.22
CA ALA A 175 24.96 -23.09 -6.67
C ALA A 175 25.86 -23.92 -5.71
N ALA A 176 25.58 -25.22 -5.54
CA ALA A 176 26.35 -26.17 -4.74
C ALA A 176 26.98 -27.24 -5.64
#